data_f6fcd21ea1b30fc61b66337f678c2335
#
_entry.id   f6fcd21ea1b30fc61b66337f678c2335
#
_cell.length_a   1.000
_cell.length_b   1.000
_cell.length_c   1.000
_cell.angle_alpha   90.00
_cell.angle_beta   90.00
_cell.angle_gamma   90.00
#
_symmetry.space_group_name_H-M   'P 1'
#
loop_
_entity.id
_entity.type
_entity.pdbx_description
1 polymer ?
#
loop_
_entity_poly.entity_id
_entity_poly.type
_entity_poly.pdbx_seq_one_letter_code
_entity_poly.pdbx_strand_id
1 'polypeptide(L)'
;TRLGVDVNGPSIWKAAASAKVEADFCGFGSNNTMFRIRQAYVRLAWDRVSVTCGQTWHPMVIQVMPSISGLASGAPFSPFNRSPQINVSVGAPRGWNFTAAALYQFPNTSVGPDGTSFDYSRWSLWPELYASVKHVGERLTVGAGVDILSIMPRKTSTARRTAIVDGVETQAELTVRVRDRVTGISPEIFADYKSGLFNVKGKVIYGQNTAHLTMISGFGATSYDPATGSYEYAPLRSATSWINFTYGNRCKAGA
;
A
#
# COMPACT_ATOMS: atom_id res chain seq x y z
N THR A 1 -20.84 10.78 8.24
CA THR A 1 -21.37 11.24 6.94
C THR A 1 -20.26 11.19 5.90
N ARG A 2 -20.57 10.68 4.70
CA ARG A 2 -19.67 10.61 3.56
C ARG A 2 -20.26 11.43 2.42
N LEU A 3 -19.44 12.23 1.78
CA LEU A 3 -19.80 13.04 0.61
C LEU A 3 -18.95 12.55 -0.58
N GLY A 4 -19.56 12.46 -1.74
CA GLY A 4 -18.86 12.05 -2.95
C GLY A 4 -19.48 12.68 -4.19
N VAL A 5 -18.62 12.96 -5.16
CA VAL A 5 -18.98 13.42 -6.50
C VAL A 5 -18.26 12.57 -7.51
N ASP A 6 -19.02 11.97 -8.42
CA ASP A 6 -18.51 11.25 -9.58
C ASP A 6 -18.84 12.08 -10.83
N VAL A 7 -17.83 12.35 -11.65
CA VAL A 7 -17.94 13.18 -12.85
C VAL A 7 -17.53 12.37 -14.07
N ASN A 8 -18.36 12.36 -15.10
CA ASN A 8 -18.01 11.85 -16.42
C ASN A 8 -17.74 13.04 -17.33
N GLY A 9 -16.56 13.12 -17.86
CA GLY A 9 -16.09 14.17 -18.74
C GLY A 9 -16.24 13.83 -20.22
N PRO A 10 -15.86 14.78 -21.09
CA PRO A 10 -15.76 14.51 -22.53
C PRO A 10 -14.64 13.50 -22.82
N SER A 11 -14.66 12.95 -24.03
CA SER A 11 -13.57 12.10 -24.48
C SER A 11 -12.28 12.93 -24.64
N ILE A 12 -11.18 12.49 -24.03
CA ILE A 12 -9.86 13.10 -24.10
C ILE A 12 -8.92 12.09 -24.75
N TRP A 13 -8.29 12.44 -25.87
CA TRP A 13 -7.41 11.54 -26.64
C TRP A 13 -8.05 10.17 -26.94
N LYS A 14 -9.34 10.17 -27.26
CA LYS A 14 -10.18 8.97 -27.48
C LYS A 14 -10.40 8.12 -26.22
N ALA A 15 -10.00 8.57 -25.06
CA ALA A 15 -10.32 7.93 -23.79
C ALA A 15 -11.61 8.49 -23.19
N ALA A 16 -12.41 7.65 -22.56
CA ALA A 16 -13.46 8.11 -21.68
C ALA A 16 -12.82 8.68 -20.41
N ALA A 17 -13.07 9.96 -20.15
CA ALA A 17 -12.53 10.64 -18.97
C ALA A 17 -13.56 10.61 -17.84
N SER A 18 -13.11 10.29 -16.62
CA SER A 18 -13.92 10.36 -15.42
C SER A 18 -13.08 10.86 -14.25
N ALA A 19 -13.74 11.44 -13.25
CA ALA A 19 -13.12 11.87 -12.02
C ALA A 19 -14.02 11.54 -10.82
N LYS A 20 -13.40 11.29 -9.68
CA LYS A 20 -14.09 11.05 -8.42
C LYS A 20 -13.43 11.84 -7.31
N VAL A 21 -14.26 12.49 -6.48
CA VAL A 21 -13.86 13.03 -5.19
C VAL A 21 -14.79 12.46 -4.13
N GLU A 22 -14.22 11.87 -3.08
CA GLU A 22 -14.94 11.32 -1.95
C GLU A 22 -14.27 11.78 -0.65
N ALA A 23 -15.06 12.28 0.28
CA ALA A 23 -14.58 12.74 1.57
C ALA A 23 -15.51 12.29 2.71
N ASP A 24 -15.00 12.25 3.94
CA ASP A 24 -15.75 12.02 5.16
C ASP A 24 -15.24 12.90 6.31
N PHE A 25 -15.95 12.86 7.45
CA PHE A 25 -15.58 13.57 8.68
C PHE A 25 -15.02 12.58 9.72
N CYS A 26 -14.08 11.76 9.31
CA CYS A 26 -13.47 10.74 10.11
C CYS A 26 -11.93 10.90 10.04
N GLY A 27 -11.45 12.05 10.49
CA GLY A 27 -10.03 12.41 10.47
C GLY A 27 -9.14 11.47 11.28
N PHE A 28 -7.84 11.68 11.18
CA PHE A 28 -6.83 10.92 11.91
C PHE A 28 -6.40 11.67 13.18
N GLY A 29 -5.85 10.91 14.14
CA GLY A 29 -5.36 11.43 15.39
C GLY A 29 -6.46 11.70 16.41
N SER A 30 -6.29 12.72 17.25
CA SER A 30 -7.21 13.08 18.34
C SER A 30 -8.49 13.77 17.89
N ASN A 31 -8.60 14.18 16.63
CA ASN A 31 -9.74 14.91 16.11
C ASN A 31 -10.54 14.08 15.09
N ASN A 32 -11.51 13.32 15.57
CA ASN A 32 -12.39 12.46 14.77
C ASN A 32 -13.39 13.22 13.89
N THR A 33 -13.51 14.54 14.05
CA THR A 33 -14.41 15.38 13.24
C THR A 33 -13.71 16.08 12.09
N MET A 34 -12.40 15.90 11.95
CA MET A 34 -11.63 16.50 10.88
C MET A 34 -12.08 15.96 9.51
N PHE A 35 -12.28 16.88 8.57
CA PHE A 35 -12.57 16.56 7.18
C PHE A 35 -11.39 15.83 6.54
N ARG A 36 -11.68 14.72 5.87
CA ARG A 36 -10.67 13.86 5.26
C ARG A 36 -11.06 13.54 3.83
N ILE A 37 -10.14 13.76 2.88
CA ILE A 37 -10.27 13.27 1.51
C ILE A 37 -9.95 11.77 1.50
N ARG A 38 -10.90 10.98 1.04
CA ARG A 38 -10.76 9.52 0.89
C ARG A 38 -10.26 9.14 -0.48
N GLN A 39 -10.87 9.70 -1.50
CA GLN A 39 -10.50 9.49 -2.90
C GLN A 39 -10.56 10.82 -3.63
N ALA A 40 -9.58 11.08 -4.47
CA ALA A 40 -9.53 12.22 -5.38
C ALA A 40 -8.66 11.81 -6.57
N TYR A 41 -9.27 11.38 -7.66
CA TYR A 41 -8.55 10.88 -8.82
C TYR A 41 -9.25 11.21 -10.13
N VAL A 42 -8.46 11.20 -11.20
CA VAL A 42 -8.92 11.21 -12.59
C VAL A 42 -8.56 9.88 -13.23
N ARG A 43 -9.45 9.37 -14.07
CA ARG A 43 -9.26 8.15 -14.85
C ARG A 43 -9.52 8.41 -16.31
N LEU A 44 -8.59 7.97 -17.15
CA LEU A 44 -8.72 7.88 -18.59
C LEU A 44 -8.82 6.40 -18.97
N ALA A 45 -9.86 6.04 -19.70
CA ALA A 45 -10.11 4.65 -20.09
C ALA A 45 -10.28 4.57 -21.62
N TRP A 46 -9.41 3.79 -22.25
CA TRP A 46 -9.52 3.31 -23.63
C TRP A 46 -10.08 1.87 -23.62
N ASP A 47 -10.28 1.27 -24.78
CA ASP A 47 -10.85 -0.08 -24.90
C ASP A 47 -10.17 -1.13 -24.02
N ARG A 48 -8.84 -1.12 -23.96
CA ARG A 48 -8.04 -2.12 -23.23
C ARG A 48 -7.13 -1.54 -22.17
N VAL A 49 -6.93 -0.24 -22.16
CA VAL A 49 -5.98 0.42 -21.25
C VAL A 49 -6.74 1.43 -20.40
N SER A 50 -6.44 1.49 -19.13
CA SER A 50 -6.88 2.60 -18.29
C SER A 50 -5.73 3.13 -17.47
N VAL A 51 -5.70 4.45 -17.32
CA VAL A 51 -4.75 5.17 -16.48
C VAL A 51 -5.53 5.92 -15.42
N THR A 52 -5.19 5.70 -14.17
CA THR A 52 -5.76 6.40 -13.01
C THR A 52 -4.66 7.20 -12.32
N CYS A 53 -4.89 8.49 -12.12
CA CYS A 53 -3.95 9.38 -11.45
C CYS A 53 -4.64 10.09 -10.29
N GLY A 54 -4.06 10.00 -9.09
CA GLY A 54 -4.60 10.61 -7.87
C GLY A 54 -4.76 9.63 -6.73
N GLN A 55 -5.40 10.08 -5.66
CA GLN A 55 -5.60 9.27 -4.46
C GLN A 55 -6.79 8.33 -4.62
N THR A 56 -6.54 7.04 -4.54
CA THR A 56 -7.58 6.00 -4.53
C THR A 56 -7.09 4.78 -3.75
N TRP A 57 -7.91 3.73 -3.71
CA TRP A 57 -7.55 2.49 -3.06
C TRP A 57 -6.24 1.93 -3.59
N HIS A 58 -5.39 1.49 -2.67
CA HIS A 58 -4.18 0.76 -3.01
C HIS A 58 -4.53 -0.49 -3.83
N PRO A 59 -3.80 -0.80 -4.92
CA PRO A 59 -4.16 -1.90 -5.81
C PRO A 59 -4.24 -3.25 -5.09
N MET A 60 -3.35 -3.52 -4.12
CA MET A 60 -3.37 -4.73 -3.30
C MET A 60 -4.69 -4.89 -2.51
N VAL A 61 -5.36 -3.79 -2.16
CA VAL A 61 -6.65 -3.83 -1.45
C VAL A 61 -7.77 -4.32 -2.36
N ILE A 62 -7.86 -3.74 -3.58
CA ILE A 62 -9.04 -3.87 -4.44
C ILE A 62 -9.09 -5.12 -5.30
N GLN A 63 -8.03 -5.93 -5.35
CA GLN A 63 -8.05 -7.15 -6.18
C GLN A 63 -9.15 -8.11 -5.75
N VAL A 64 -9.23 -8.44 -4.48
CA VAL A 64 -10.33 -9.16 -3.85
C VAL A 64 -10.48 -8.65 -2.42
N MET A 65 -11.71 -8.36 -2.01
CA MET A 65 -12.03 -7.86 -0.67
C MET A 65 -13.05 -8.76 0.02
N PRO A 66 -12.97 -8.94 1.34
CA PRO A 66 -14.03 -9.58 2.12
C PRO A 66 -15.36 -8.85 1.94
N SER A 67 -16.48 -9.55 2.01
CA SER A 67 -17.82 -9.00 1.72
C SER A 67 -18.89 -9.33 2.75
N ILE A 68 -18.54 -9.84 3.93
CA ILE A 68 -19.49 -10.21 4.98
C ILE A 68 -20.07 -8.99 5.67
N SER A 69 -19.22 -8.01 5.98
CA SER A 69 -19.60 -6.80 6.69
C SER A 69 -19.09 -5.56 5.95
N GLY A 70 -19.90 -4.52 5.88
CA GLY A 70 -19.49 -3.24 5.29
C GLY A 70 -18.37 -2.52 6.03
N LEU A 71 -18.05 -2.93 7.28
CA LEU A 71 -16.94 -2.44 8.08
C LEU A 71 -15.73 -3.36 8.04
N ALA A 72 -15.90 -4.60 7.62
CA ALA A 72 -14.81 -5.58 7.58
C ALA A 72 -13.88 -5.29 6.41
N SER A 73 -12.83 -4.51 6.67
CA SER A 73 -11.73 -4.35 5.72
C SER A 73 -10.82 -5.58 5.71
N GLY A 74 -10.93 -6.45 6.74
CA GLY A 74 -10.04 -7.57 6.99
C GLY A 74 -8.70 -7.18 7.63
N ALA A 75 -8.48 -5.90 7.94
CA ALA A 75 -7.27 -5.48 8.66
C ALA A 75 -7.26 -6.10 10.09
N PRO A 76 -6.09 -6.52 10.61
CA PRO A 76 -4.75 -6.40 10.02
C PRO A 76 -4.30 -7.57 9.12
N PHE A 77 -5.21 -8.49 8.76
CA PHE A 77 -4.91 -9.67 7.93
C PHE A 77 -5.11 -9.41 6.43
N SER A 78 -5.78 -8.33 6.08
CA SER A 78 -5.94 -7.85 4.71
C SER A 78 -5.47 -6.39 4.63
N PRO A 79 -4.83 -5.97 3.52
CA PRO A 79 -4.36 -4.61 3.37
C PRO A 79 -5.53 -3.63 3.35
N PHE A 80 -5.30 -2.45 3.93
CA PHE A 80 -6.26 -1.36 3.92
C PHE A 80 -5.53 -0.02 3.87
N ASN A 81 -5.49 0.58 2.69
CA ASN A 81 -4.95 1.92 2.49
C ASN A 81 -5.53 2.56 1.23
N ARG A 82 -5.46 3.88 1.15
CA ARG A 82 -5.68 4.66 -0.05
C ARG A 82 -4.45 5.54 -0.26
N SER A 83 -3.91 5.49 -1.46
CA SER A 83 -2.62 6.13 -1.73
C SER A 83 -2.72 6.99 -2.98
N PRO A 84 -2.09 8.17 -3.01
CA PRO A 84 -1.80 8.86 -4.25
C PRO A 84 -0.99 7.94 -5.17
N GLN A 85 -1.43 7.79 -6.41
CA GLN A 85 -0.84 6.82 -7.33
C GLN A 85 -1.01 7.22 -8.79
N ILE A 86 -0.12 6.69 -9.61
CA ILE A 86 -0.33 6.53 -11.04
C ILE A 86 -0.46 5.03 -11.27
N ASN A 87 -1.61 4.61 -11.75
CA ASN A 87 -1.97 3.21 -11.95
C ASN A 87 -2.35 3.00 -13.40
N VAL A 88 -1.71 2.03 -14.04
CA VAL A 88 -1.99 1.60 -15.41
C VAL A 88 -2.52 0.18 -15.39
N SER A 89 -3.69 -0.04 -15.97
CA SER A 89 -4.26 -1.37 -16.13
C SER A 89 -4.48 -1.68 -17.61
N VAL A 90 -4.07 -2.86 -18.03
CA VAL A 90 -4.15 -3.33 -19.42
C VAL A 90 -4.94 -4.63 -19.47
N GLY A 91 -6.08 -4.60 -20.18
CA GLY A 91 -6.86 -5.79 -20.49
C GLY A 91 -6.29 -6.51 -21.72
N ALA A 92 -6.07 -7.81 -21.62
CA ALA A 92 -5.64 -8.67 -22.70
C ALA A 92 -6.74 -9.67 -23.09
N PRO A 93 -6.65 -10.32 -24.26
CA PRO A 93 -7.62 -11.32 -24.69
C PRO A 93 -7.82 -12.44 -23.66
N ARG A 94 -8.98 -13.09 -23.73
CA ARG A 94 -9.35 -14.22 -22.85
C ARG A 94 -9.40 -13.87 -21.35
N GLY A 95 -9.72 -12.60 -21.01
CA GLY A 95 -9.94 -12.20 -19.61
C GLY A 95 -8.67 -11.89 -18.80
N TRP A 96 -7.50 -11.87 -19.40
CA TRP A 96 -6.28 -11.46 -18.71
C TRP A 96 -6.22 -9.96 -18.50
N ASN A 97 -5.75 -9.56 -17.32
CA ASN A 97 -5.55 -8.16 -16.94
C ASN A 97 -4.21 -8.02 -16.22
N PHE A 98 -3.46 -7.01 -16.60
CA PHE A 98 -2.19 -6.63 -16.01
C PHE A 98 -2.33 -5.26 -15.38
N THR A 99 -1.81 -5.07 -14.18
CA THR A 99 -1.82 -3.78 -13.49
C THR A 99 -0.41 -3.46 -13.02
N ALA A 100 0.01 -2.21 -13.22
CA ALA A 100 1.23 -1.66 -12.65
C ALA A 100 0.91 -0.30 -12.03
N ALA A 101 1.47 -0.02 -10.86
CA ALA A 101 1.26 1.25 -10.18
C ALA A 101 2.54 1.73 -9.49
N ALA A 102 2.71 3.05 -9.48
CA ALA A 102 3.65 3.76 -8.64
C ALA A 102 2.84 4.56 -7.61
N LEU A 103 3.15 4.39 -6.32
CA LEU A 103 2.36 4.91 -5.24
C LEU A 103 3.23 5.75 -4.28
N TYR A 104 2.55 6.66 -3.57
CA TYR A 104 3.11 7.40 -2.47
C TYR A 104 2.30 7.15 -1.21
N GLN A 105 2.96 7.08 -0.05
CA GLN A 105 2.28 6.78 1.21
C GLN A 105 1.49 7.97 1.72
N PHE A 106 0.18 7.87 1.71
CA PHE A 106 -0.77 8.81 2.31
C PHE A 106 -2.18 8.21 2.26
N PRO A 107 -3.01 8.29 3.31
CA PRO A 107 -2.80 8.88 4.63
C PRO A 107 -2.10 7.94 5.63
N ASN A 108 -2.09 6.63 5.40
CA ASN A 108 -1.37 5.69 6.24
C ASN A 108 0.08 5.60 5.76
N THR A 109 1.01 5.67 6.68
CA THR A 109 2.43 5.76 6.40
C THR A 109 3.21 4.71 7.17
N SER A 110 4.44 4.47 6.74
CA SER A 110 5.35 3.57 7.45
C SER A 110 5.64 4.04 8.87
N VAL A 111 5.81 3.08 9.77
CA VAL A 111 6.29 3.29 11.13
C VAL A 111 7.82 3.24 11.09
N GLY A 112 8.46 4.15 11.80
CA GLY A 112 9.93 4.21 11.88
C GLY A 112 10.41 4.72 13.23
N PRO A 113 11.70 5.11 13.35
CA PRO A 113 12.30 5.51 14.62
C PRO A 113 11.59 6.66 15.32
N ASP A 114 11.04 7.60 14.54
CA ASP A 114 10.36 8.80 15.04
C ASP A 114 8.82 8.68 14.94
N GLY A 115 8.29 7.45 14.97
CA GLY A 115 6.87 7.17 14.83
C GLY A 115 6.43 6.97 13.38
N THR A 116 5.16 7.28 13.09
CA THR A 116 4.60 7.17 11.73
C THR A 116 4.88 8.44 10.93
N SER A 117 5.50 8.31 9.77
CA SER A 117 5.80 9.46 8.89
C SER A 117 5.87 9.05 7.41
N PHE A 118 5.39 9.94 6.54
CA PHE A 118 5.62 9.85 5.10
C PHE A 118 7.05 10.23 4.71
N ASP A 119 7.81 10.83 5.60
CA ASP A 119 9.19 11.25 5.36
C ASP A 119 10.10 10.10 5.00
N TYR A 120 9.88 8.91 5.57
CA TYR A 120 10.69 7.73 5.27
C TYR A 120 10.62 7.33 3.79
N SER A 121 9.44 7.42 3.17
CA SER A 121 9.27 7.24 1.71
C SER A 121 9.86 8.41 0.94
N ARG A 122 9.64 9.66 1.39
CA ARG A 122 10.17 10.87 0.76
C ARG A 122 11.69 10.87 0.71
N TRP A 123 12.35 10.48 1.81
CA TRP A 123 13.80 10.41 1.87
C TRP A 123 14.38 9.32 0.97
N SER A 124 13.63 8.25 0.76
CA SER A 124 14.06 7.17 -0.11
C SER A 124 14.12 7.58 -1.59
N LEU A 125 13.35 8.58 -2.01
CA LEU A 125 13.19 9.03 -3.40
C LEU A 125 12.68 7.96 -4.38
N TRP A 126 12.25 6.82 -3.86
CA TRP A 126 11.65 5.73 -4.64
C TRP A 126 10.16 5.65 -4.31
N PRO A 127 9.28 5.60 -5.33
CA PRO A 127 7.89 5.29 -5.09
C PRO A 127 7.74 3.84 -4.63
N GLU A 128 6.69 3.56 -3.92
CA GLU A 128 6.20 2.19 -3.75
C GLU A 128 5.71 1.69 -5.11
N LEU A 129 6.04 0.46 -5.46
CA LEU A 129 5.72 -0.14 -6.74
C LEU A 129 4.82 -1.36 -6.53
N TYR A 130 3.76 -1.42 -7.31
CA TYR A 130 2.88 -2.57 -7.33
C TYR A 130 2.73 -3.10 -8.75
N ALA A 131 2.74 -4.42 -8.90
CA ALA A 131 2.41 -5.09 -10.16
C ALA A 131 1.53 -6.31 -9.89
N SER A 132 0.57 -6.58 -10.77
CA SER A 132 -0.26 -7.78 -10.69
C SER A 132 -0.72 -8.28 -12.04
N VAL A 133 -1.03 -9.56 -12.08
CA VAL A 133 -1.71 -10.24 -13.16
C VAL A 133 -2.94 -10.94 -12.60
N LYS A 134 -4.08 -10.83 -13.29
CA LYS A 134 -5.30 -11.57 -12.97
C LYS A 134 -5.99 -12.08 -14.21
N HIS A 135 -6.62 -13.22 -14.07
CA HIS A 135 -7.54 -13.79 -15.05
C HIS A 135 -8.96 -13.66 -14.54
N VAL A 136 -9.84 -13.07 -15.33
CA VAL A 136 -11.26 -12.93 -15.04
C VAL A 136 -12.02 -13.86 -15.97
N GLY A 137 -12.46 -15.00 -15.44
CA GLY A 137 -13.34 -15.94 -16.10
C GLY A 137 -14.80 -15.72 -15.70
N GLU A 138 -15.71 -16.54 -16.26
CA GLU A 138 -17.15 -16.42 -15.97
C GLU A 138 -17.49 -16.67 -14.49
N ARG A 139 -16.81 -17.64 -13.86
CA ARG A 139 -17.05 -18.03 -12.46
C ARG A 139 -15.86 -17.82 -11.55
N LEU A 140 -14.67 -17.78 -12.11
CA LEU A 140 -13.42 -17.71 -11.34
C LEU A 140 -12.61 -16.49 -11.77
N THR A 141 -12.32 -15.62 -10.83
CA THR A 141 -11.24 -14.64 -10.92
C THR A 141 -10.09 -15.13 -10.07
N VAL A 142 -8.91 -15.21 -10.61
CA VAL A 142 -7.70 -15.60 -9.90
C VAL A 142 -6.53 -14.71 -10.34
N GLY A 143 -5.63 -14.41 -9.43
CA GLY A 143 -4.47 -13.61 -9.77
C GLY A 143 -3.40 -13.61 -8.69
N ALA A 144 -2.30 -12.99 -9.05
CA ALA A 144 -1.17 -12.76 -8.17
C ALA A 144 -0.66 -11.32 -8.37
N GLY A 145 -0.08 -10.78 -7.32
CA GLY A 145 0.52 -9.46 -7.32
C GLY A 145 1.77 -9.42 -6.45
N VAL A 146 2.51 -8.35 -6.58
CA VAL A 146 3.67 -8.06 -5.73
C VAL A 146 3.72 -6.56 -5.46
N ASP A 147 3.93 -6.23 -4.21
CA ASP A 147 4.21 -4.88 -3.74
C ASP A 147 5.67 -4.78 -3.32
N ILE A 148 6.32 -3.68 -3.68
CA ILE A 148 7.72 -3.39 -3.36
C ILE A 148 7.82 -2.01 -2.75
N LEU A 149 8.15 -1.97 -1.48
CA LEU A 149 8.35 -0.73 -0.73
C LEU A 149 9.80 -0.60 -0.30
N SER A 150 10.45 0.52 -0.64
CA SER A 150 11.78 0.87 -0.15
C SER A 150 11.72 2.21 0.58
N ILE A 151 12.05 2.23 1.86
CA ILE A 151 12.06 3.43 2.69
C ILE A 151 13.43 3.67 3.30
N MET A 152 13.68 4.92 3.69
CA MET A 152 14.88 5.34 4.40
C MET A 152 14.50 5.76 5.83
N PRO A 153 14.76 4.91 6.86
CA PRO A 153 14.31 5.15 8.23
C PRO A 153 14.91 6.38 8.91
N ARG A 154 16.14 6.75 8.51
CA ARG A 154 16.86 7.91 9.05
C ARG A 154 17.55 8.68 7.94
N LYS A 155 17.58 10.00 8.05
CA LYS A 155 18.36 10.89 7.18
C LYS A 155 19.72 11.21 7.76
N THR A 156 19.81 11.22 9.10
CA THR A 156 21.01 11.46 9.86
C THR A 156 21.14 10.44 10.98
N SER A 157 22.38 10.22 11.41
CA SER A 157 22.71 9.35 12.53
C SER A 157 23.92 9.92 13.27
N THR A 158 24.31 9.32 14.38
CA THR A 158 25.49 9.68 15.16
C THR A 158 26.62 8.74 14.83
N ALA A 159 27.77 9.26 14.43
CA ALA A 159 29.01 8.51 14.32
C ALA A 159 29.95 8.89 15.45
N ARG A 160 30.72 7.92 15.96
CA ARG A 160 31.75 8.12 16.98
C ARG A 160 33.11 8.06 16.32
N ARG A 161 33.88 9.13 16.43
CA ARG A 161 35.25 9.20 15.92
C ARG A 161 36.22 9.54 17.02
N THR A 162 37.34 8.84 17.05
CA THR A 162 38.44 9.17 17.94
C THR A 162 39.12 10.42 17.39
N ALA A 163 39.21 11.48 18.18
CA ALA A 163 39.97 12.68 17.90
C ALA A 163 41.06 12.85 18.98
N ILE A 164 42.23 13.33 18.61
CA ILE A 164 43.29 13.67 19.56
C ILE A 164 43.13 15.15 19.86
N VAL A 165 42.72 15.48 21.10
CA VAL A 165 42.62 16.86 21.61
C VAL A 165 43.63 16.99 22.73
N ASP A 166 44.58 17.92 22.57
CA ASP A 166 45.66 18.17 23.52
C ASP A 166 46.51 16.92 23.90
N GLY A 167 46.69 16.01 22.92
CA GLY A 167 47.45 14.78 23.11
C GLY A 167 46.66 13.65 23.80
N VAL A 168 45.37 13.84 24.07
CA VAL A 168 44.49 12.85 24.69
C VAL A 168 43.50 12.34 23.65
N GLU A 169 43.38 10.99 23.54
CA GLU A 169 42.34 10.37 22.72
C GLU A 169 40.96 10.65 23.33
N THR A 170 40.14 11.37 22.59
CA THR A 170 38.79 11.73 22.99
C THR A 170 37.80 11.22 21.94
N GLN A 171 36.73 10.57 22.36
CA GLN A 171 35.64 10.19 21.44
C GLN A 171 34.70 11.35 21.21
N ALA A 172 34.60 11.79 19.95
CA ALA A 172 33.68 12.83 19.51
C ALA A 172 32.47 12.19 18.81
N GLU A 173 31.28 12.63 19.21
CA GLU A 173 30.03 12.25 18.52
C GLU A 173 29.75 13.28 17.40
N LEU A 174 29.58 12.79 16.19
CA LEU A 174 29.33 13.60 15.00
C LEU A 174 28.01 13.20 14.38
N THR A 175 27.17 14.18 14.05
CA THR A 175 25.97 13.94 13.23
C THR A 175 26.40 13.74 11.77
N VAL A 176 26.14 12.58 11.24
CA VAL A 176 26.46 12.20 9.86
C VAL A 176 25.19 11.95 9.05
N ARG A 177 25.26 12.19 7.73
CA ARG A 177 24.18 11.77 6.82
C ARG A 177 24.31 10.29 6.50
N VAL A 178 23.20 9.59 6.60
CA VAL A 178 23.10 8.18 6.25
C VAL A 178 22.12 7.99 5.10
N ARG A 179 22.23 6.86 4.38
CA ARG A 179 21.34 6.50 3.26
C ARG A 179 20.87 5.07 3.36
N ASP A 180 20.88 4.53 4.56
CA ASP A 180 20.52 3.16 4.85
C ASP A 180 19.02 2.95 4.58
N ARG A 181 18.71 1.85 3.92
CA ARG A 181 17.36 1.55 3.44
C ARG A 181 16.86 0.23 3.99
N VAL A 182 15.55 0.12 4.09
CA VAL A 182 14.87 -1.16 4.22
C VAL A 182 13.94 -1.34 3.03
N THR A 183 14.06 -2.49 2.37
CA THR A 183 13.20 -2.85 1.23
C THR A 183 12.39 -4.08 1.60
N GLY A 184 11.07 -3.97 1.48
CA GLY A 184 10.12 -5.05 1.63
C GLY A 184 9.57 -5.47 0.27
N ILE A 185 9.40 -6.78 0.07
CA ILE A 185 8.77 -7.37 -1.11
C ILE A 185 7.61 -8.22 -0.62
N SER A 186 6.39 -7.86 -1.01
CA SER A 186 5.16 -8.44 -0.47
C SER A 186 4.31 -9.06 -1.59
N PRO A 187 4.53 -10.34 -1.94
CA PRO A 187 3.69 -11.04 -2.88
C PRO A 187 2.30 -11.36 -2.29
N GLU A 188 1.30 -11.36 -3.17
CA GLU A 188 -0.06 -11.79 -2.87
C GLU A 188 -0.60 -12.76 -3.92
N ILE A 189 -1.50 -13.64 -3.49
CA ILE A 189 -2.33 -14.49 -4.36
C ILE A 189 -3.77 -14.32 -3.91
N PHE A 190 -4.68 -14.20 -4.86
CA PHE A 190 -6.09 -13.98 -4.58
C PHE A 190 -7.00 -14.74 -5.54
N ALA A 191 -8.20 -15.10 -5.06
CA ALA A 191 -9.23 -15.73 -5.85
C ALA A 191 -10.64 -15.27 -5.43
N ASP A 192 -11.55 -15.21 -6.39
CA ASP A 192 -13.00 -15.00 -6.21
C ASP A 192 -13.74 -16.01 -7.10
N TYR A 193 -14.39 -16.99 -6.49
CA TYR A 193 -15.17 -17.99 -7.18
C TYR A 193 -16.66 -17.79 -6.92
N LYS A 194 -17.46 -17.73 -8.00
CA LYS A 194 -18.91 -17.56 -7.96
C LYS A 194 -19.61 -18.71 -8.69
N SER A 195 -20.54 -19.36 -8.04
CA SER A 195 -21.34 -20.43 -8.65
C SER A 195 -22.75 -20.44 -8.08
N GLY A 196 -23.71 -19.99 -8.88
CA GLY A 196 -25.11 -19.90 -8.44
C GLY A 196 -25.26 -19.02 -7.20
N LEU A 197 -25.65 -19.64 -6.08
CA LEU A 197 -25.81 -18.94 -4.80
C LEU A 197 -24.53 -18.80 -3.99
N PHE A 198 -23.46 -19.50 -4.36
CA PHE A 198 -22.21 -19.50 -3.64
C PHE A 198 -21.23 -18.44 -4.15
N ASN A 199 -20.57 -17.76 -3.24
CA ASN A 199 -19.38 -17.00 -3.54
C ASN A 199 -18.31 -17.29 -2.49
N VAL A 200 -17.13 -17.67 -2.94
CA VAL A 200 -15.96 -17.91 -2.10
C VAL A 200 -14.84 -17.00 -2.56
N LYS A 201 -14.31 -16.23 -1.64
CA LYS A 201 -13.18 -15.35 -1.88
C LYS A 201 -12.05 -15.66 -0.93
N GLY A 202 -10.84 -15.45 -1.38
CA GLY A 202 -9.68 -15.61 -0.51
C GLY A 202 -8.48 -14.85 -1.02
N LYS A 203 -7.58 -14.58 -0.09
CA LYS A 203 -6.32 -13.93 -0.35
C LYS A 203 -5.26 -14.45 0.62
N VAL A 204 -4.05 -14.62 0.11
CA VAL A 204 -2.86 -14.93 0.89
C VAL A 204 -1.81 -13.88 0.57
N ILE A 205 -1.16 -13.34 1.59
CA ILE A 205 -0.12 -12.33 1.47
C ILE A 205 1.06 -12.76 2.32
N TYR A 206 2.25 -12.71 1.73
CA TYR A 206 3.50 -12.74 2.47
C TYR A 206 4.04 -11.32 2.55
N GLY A 207 3.79 -10.66 3.69
CA GLY A 207 4.10 -9.25 3.89
C GLY A 207 5.50 -9.01 4.44
N GLN A 208 6.17 -8.00 3.91
CA GLN A 208 7.42 -7.45 4.43
C GLN A 208 7.29 -5.94 4.56
N ASN A 209 7.36 -5.41 5.79
CA ASN A 209 7.22 -3.99 6.09
C ASN A 209 5.92 -3.37 5.55
N THR A 210 4.79 -4.04 5.77
CA THR A 210 3.46 -3.65 5.27
C THR A 210 2.63 -2.83 6.27
N ALA A 211 3.27 -2.17 7.26
CA ALA A 211 2.57 -1.38 8.28
C ALA A 211 1.74 -0.23 7.68
N HIS A 212 2.19 0.39 6.60
CA HIS A 212 1.46 1.43 5.86
C HIS A 212 0.17 0.91 5.21
N LEU A 213 0.05 -0.39 5.01
CA LEU A 213 -1.18 -1.07 4.57
C LEU A 213 -2.07 -1.49 5.74
N THR A 214 -1.82 -0.98 6.97
CA THR A 214 -2.51 -1.38 8.22
C THR A 214 -2.40 -2.87 8.53
N MET A 215 -1.37 -3.53 8.06
CA MET A 215 -1.08 -4.94 8.33
C MET A 215 -0.07 -5.08 9.47
N ILE A 216 -0.06 -6.27 10.11
CA ILE A 216 0.93 -6.61 11.15
C ILE A 216 2.26 -6.85 10.46
N SER A 217 3.10 -5.83 10.45
CA SER A 217 4.46 -5.89 9.91
C SER A 217 5.17 -4.56 10.20
N GLY A 218 6.47 -4.52 9.97
CA GLY A 218 7.32 -3.35 10.15
C GLY A 218 8.75 -3.70 9.77
N PHE A 219 9.72 -3.09 10.41
CA PHE A 219 11.14 -3.42 10.26
C PHE A 219 11.90 -3.17 11.56
N GLY A 220 13.10 -3.70 11.65
CA GLY A 220 14.02 -3.49 12.76
C GLY A 220 15.43 -3.18 12.28
N ALA A 221 16.23 -2.50 13.10
CA ALA A 221 17.67 -2.40 12.92
C ALA A 221 18.30 -3.73 13.35
N THR A 222 19.16 -4.29 12.53
CA THR A 222 19.90 -5.54 12.80
C THR A 222 21.32 -5.29 13.24
N SER A 223 21.91 -4.19 12.79
CA SER A 223 23.25 -3.76 13.23
C SER A 223 23.36 -2.22 13.19
N TYR A 224 24.37 -1.73 13.89
CA TYR A 224 24.78 -0.34 13.90
C TYR A 224 26.30 -0.26 13.93
N ASP A 225 26.89 0.48 13.00
CA ASP A 225 28.32 0.76 12.97
C ASP A 225 28.60 2.12 13.61
N PRO A 226 29.22 2.16 14.79
CA PRO A 226 29.51 3.41 15.48
C PRO A 226 30.49 4.32 14.71
N ALA A 227 31.38 3.76 13.90
CA ALA A 227 32.39 4.55 13.19
C ALA A 227 31.82 5.37 12.03
N THR A 228 30.83 4.82 11.35
CA THR A 228 30.14 5.45 10.21
C THR A 228 28.77 6.02 10.56
N GLY A 229 28.16 5.58 11.66
CA GLY A 229 26.77 5.87 12.02
C GLY A 229 25.74 5.12 11.19
N SER A 230 26.15 4.14 10.38
CA SER A 230 25.29 3.38 9.48
C SER A 230 24.49 2.30 10.22
N TYR A 231 23.27 2.04 9.75
CA TYR A 231 22.41 0.98 10.24
C TYR A 231 22.13 -0.03 9.15
N GLU A 232 22.11 -1.30 9.50
CA GLU A 232 21.47 -2.33 8.70
C GLU A 232 20.06 -2.55 9.19
N TYR A 233 19.12 -2.73 8.27
CA TYR A 233 17.72 -2.95 8.56
C TYR A 233 17.21 -4.22 7.92
N ALA A 234 16.32 -4.94 8.62
CA ALA A 234 15.59 -6.06 8.05
C ALA A 234 14.07 -5.82 8.18
N PRO A 235 13.28 -6.11 7.12
CA PRO A 235 11.84 -6.07 7.22
C PRO A 235 11.33 -7.24 8.08
N LEU A 236 10.38 -6.97 8.95
CA LEU A 236 9.62 -8.01 9.64
C LEU A 236 8.74 -8.73 8.62
N ARG A 237 8.74 -10.04 8.68
CA ARG A 237 8.01 -10.92 7.77
C ARG A 237 6.72 -11.37 8.43
N SER A 238 5.62 -11.32 7.69
CA SER A 238 4.33 -11.82 8.13
C SER A 238 3.68 -12.64 7.02
N ALA A 239 2.98 -13.71 7.38
CA ALA A 239 2.12 -14.44 6.47
C ALA A 239 0.69 -14.28 6.94
N THR A 240 -0.17 -13.73 6.10
CA THR A 240 -1.57 -13.51 6.40
C THR A 240 -2.45 -14.15 5.35
N SER A 241 -3.59 -14.66 5.77
CA SER A 241 -4.58 -15.20 4.86
C SER A 241 -5.98 -14.98 5.41
N TRP A 242 -6.93 -14.90 4.51
CA TRP A 242 -8.34 -14.93 4.85
C TRP A 242 -9.12 -15.64 3.75
N ILE A 243 -10.24 -16.22 4.16
CA ILE A 243 -11.24 -16.78 3.28
C ILE A 243 -12.59 -16.21 3.69
N ASN A 244 -13.41 -15.89 2.71
CA ASN A 244 -14.76 -15.39 2.89
C ASN A 244 -15.73 -16.24 2.07
N PHE A 245 -16.71 -16.76 2.72
CA PHE A 245 -17.74 -17.60 2.14
C PHE A 245 -19.11 -16.94 2.29
N THR A 246 -19.87 -16.86 1.20
CA THR A 246 -21.25 -16.37 1.26
C THR A 246 -22.18 -17.28 0.45
N TYR A 247 -23.40 -17.44 0.96
CA TYR A 247 -24.47 -18.19 0.33
C TYR A 247 -25.76 -17.39 0.31
N GLY A 248 -26.47 -17.38 -0.80
CA GLY A 248 -27.77 -16.76 -0.96
C GLY A 248 -27.79 -15.55 -1.90
N ASN A 249 -28.99 -15.18 -2.34
CA ASN A 249 -29.24 -14.01 -3.20
C ASN A 249 -29.89 -12.86 -2.42
N ARG A 250 -31.17 -13.04 -2.00
CA ARG A 250 -31.92 -12.02 -1.26
C ARG A 250 -31.55 -11.99 0.22
N CYS A 251 -31.48 -13.17 0.84
CA CYS A 251 -30.93 -13.34 2.18
C CYS A 251 -29.57 -13.99 2.04
N LYS A 252 -28.53 -13.38 2.59
CA LYS A 252 -27.16 -13.90 2.51
C LYS A 252 -26.70 -14.31 3.90
N ALA A 253 -26.16 -15.52 3.99
CA ALA A 253 -25.41 -15.98 5.13
C ALA A 253 -23.93 -16.11 4.73
N GLY A 254 -23.01 -15.87 5.67
CA GLY A 254 -21.61 -15.96 5.35
C GLY A 254 -20.72 -15.97 6.58
N ALA A 255 -19.49 -16.47 6.40
CA ALA A 255 -18.41 -16.50 7.37
C ALA A 255 -17.08 -16.11 6.73
#